data_1454654301da46466f6b04cf0b651311
#
_entry.id   1454654301da46466f6b04cf0b651311
#
_cell.length_a   1.000
_cell.length_b   1.000
_cell.length_c   1.000
_cell.angle_alpha   90.00
_cell.angle_beta   90.00
_cell.angle_gamma   90.00
#
_symmetry.space_group_name_H-M   'P 1'
#
loop_
_entity.id
_entity.type
_entity.pdbx_description
1 polymer ?
#
loop_
_entity_poly.entity_id
_entity_poly.type
_entity_poly.pdbx_seq_one_letter_code
_entity_poly.pdbx_strand_id
1 'polypeptide(L)'
;RDRSVSRGLGDVYKRQADIEGIYLQPELPIWGNIDIDDTELCDYLLKEGRNLHRAYSNHASFVMFGLGNEMSGEEGLAMLIQTFKKEDNRHIYSSGSNNYLGFKGKQANEDYFTTCRVGREGDKQFNTHARASFSFADAYDGGYLNHTYPNSEMDFSSANVLCDVPIISHETGQFQVYPNYEEIKKYTGVLKPRNFEIFKKRLEEAGMINLAYDFMMASGKWSALLYRADIEMNLRTPEWGGFQLLDLQDYPGQGSAY
;
A
#
# COMPACT_ATOMS: atom_id res chain seq x y z
N ARG A 1 -7.25 -14.70 15.71
CA ARG A 1 -8.28 -13.96 14.97
C ARG A 1 -7.59 -12.80 14.29
N ASP A 2 -7.34 -12.95 13.01
CA ASP A 2 -6.63 -11.97 12.20
C ASP A 2 -7.39 -10.65 12.22
N ARG A 3 -6.74 -9.59 12.69
CA ARG A 3 -7.33 -8.26 12.80
C ARG A 3 -6.78 -7.26 11.78
N SER A 4 -5.88 -7.71 10.92
CA SER A 4 -5.28 -6.89 9.88
C SER A 4 -5.38 -7.60 8.55
N VAL A 5 -5.90 -6.91 7.55
CA VAL A 5 -6.05 -7.45 6.19
C VAL A 5 -4.69 -7.68 5.52
N SER A 6 -3.68 -6.93 5.92
CA SER A 6 -2.32 -7.04 5.38
C SER A 6 -1.41 -8.00 6.15
N ARG A 7 -1.83 -8.48 7.33
CA ARG A 7 -1.00 -9.30 8.21
C ARG A 7 -1.76 -10.55 8.63
N GLY A 8 -1.08 -11.70 8.58
CA GLY A 8 -1.59 -12.93 9.13
C GLY A 8 -2.85 -13.46 8.44
N LEU A 9 -2.94 -13.33 7.13
CA LEU A 9 -3.99 -13.99 6.37
C LEU A 9 -3.99 -15.48 6.70
N GLY A 10 -5.07 -15.95 7.33
CA GLY A 10 -5.24 -17.36 7.69
C GLY A 10 -5.39 -18.26 6.46
N ASP A 11 -5.34 -19.57 6.70
CA ASP A 11 -5.47 -20.61 5.68
C ASP A 11 -6.69 -20.42 4.75
N VAL A 12 -7.81 -19.97 5.31
CA VAL A 12 -9.04 -19.74 4.54
C VAL A 12 -8.85 -18.69 3.44
N TYR A 13 -8.21 -17.57 3.73
CA TYR A 13 -7.97 -16.52 2.73
C TYR A 13 -6.97 -16.97 1.66
N LYS A 14 -5.96 -17.75 2.04
CA LYS A 14 -4.99 -18.27 1.07
C LYS A 14 -5.64 -19.25 0.10
N ARG A 15 -6.50 -20.15 0.60
CA ARG A 15 -7.29 -21.03 -0.27
C ARG A 15 -8.23 -20.25 -1.19
N GLN A 16 -8.86 -19.19 -0.68
CA GLN A 16 -9.70 -18.34 -1.54
C GLN A 16 -8.85 -17.67 -2.61
N ALA A 17 -7.69 -17.13 -2.27
CA ALA A 17 -6.77 -16.51 -3.22
C ALA A 17 -6.26 -17.51 -4.26
N ASP A 18 -5.98 -18.77 -3.87
CA ASP A 18 -5.61 -19.84 -4.80
C ASP A 18 -6.72 -20.10 -5.83
N ILE A 19 -7.99 -20.12 -5.39
CA ILE A 19 -9.15 -20.35 -6.26
C ILE A 19 -9.37 -19.18 -7.21
N GLU A 20 -9.28 -17.95 -6.71
CA GLU A 20 -9.51 -16.72 -7.47
C GLU A 20 -8.32 -16.31 -8.36
N GLY A 21 -7.15 -16.92 -8.15
CA GLY A 21 -5.94 -16.59 -8.89
C GLY A 21 -5.31 -15.26 -8.47
N ILE A 22 -5.44 -14.90 -7.19
CA ILE A 22 -4.90 -13.65 -6.62
C ILE A 22 -3.57 -13.95 -5.95
N TYR A 23 -2.52 -13.21 -6.30
CA TYR A 23 -1.23 -13.34 -5.63
C TYR A 23 -1.23 -12.63 -4.29
N LEU A 24 -0.58 -13.24 -3.32
CA LEU A 24 -0.45 -12.73 -1.96
C LEU A 24 1.00 -12.40 -1.63
N GLN A 25 1.16 -11.33 -0.86
CA GLN A 25 2.41 -10.91 -0.24
C GLN A 25 2.22 -10.88 1.28
N PRO A 26 2.39 -12.01 1.98
CA PRO A 26 2.50 -12.00 3.44
C PRO A 26 3.70 -11.17 3.88
N GLU A 27 3.58 -10.56 5.07
CA GLU A 27 4.62 -9.74 5.67
C GLU A 27 4.92 -10.21 7.09
N LEU A 28 6.14 -9.95 7.56
CA LEU A 28 6.49 -10.12 8.96
C LEU A 28 5.75 -9.08 9.83
N PRO A 29 5.49 -9.41 11.12
CA PRO A 29 4.73 -8.54 12.02
C PRO A 29 5.61 -7.41 12.58
N ILE A 30 6.23 -6.62 11.70
CA ILE A 30 7.13 -5.55 12.09
C ILE A 30 6.91 -4.28 11.25
N TRP A 31 7.20 -3.16 11.87
CA TRP A 31 7.26 -1.84 11.27
C TRP A 31 8.39 -1.06 11.95
N GLY A 32 9.27 -0.45 11.18
CA GLY A 32 10.36 0.38 11.69
C GLY A 32 11.76 -0.18 11.43
N ASN A 33 12.69 0.02 12.37
CA ASN A 33 14.09 -0.31 12.18
C ASN A 33 14.42 -1.76 12.57
N ILE A 34 15.21 -2.43 11.72
CA ILE A 34 15.83 -3.71 12.05
C ILE A 34 17.32 -3.48 12.27
N ASP A 35 17.72 -3.40 13.53
CA ASP A 35 19.11 -3.37 13.91
C ASP A 35 19.66 -4.81 13.84
N ILE A 36 20.73 -5.00 13.06
CA ILE A 36 21.37 -6.33 12.92
C ILE A 36 21.98 -6.80 14.24
N ASP A 37 22.34 -5.90 15.12
CA ASP A 37 22.90 -6.20 16.44
C ASP A 37 21.83 -6.55 17.48
N ASP A 38 20.56 -6.26 17.20
CA ASP A 38 19.43 -6.77 17.98
C ASP A 38 19.14 -8.23 17.61
N THR A 39 19.94 -9.12 18.18
CA THR A 39 19.86 -10.56 17.88
C THR A 39 18.52 -11.17 18.33
N GLU A 40 17.90 -10.68 19.41
CA GLU A 40 16.61 -11.17 19.88
C GLU A 40 15.51 -10.88 18.87
N LEU A 41 15.46 -9.65 18.35
CA LEU A 41 14.51 -9.27 17.30
C LEU A 41 14.77 -10.04 16.00
N CYS A 42 16.01 -10.11 15.56
CA CYS A 42 16.40 -10.82 14.34
C CYS A 42 16.01 -12.32 14.41
N ASP A 43 16.30 -12.99 15.52
CA ASP A 43 15.94 -14.40 15.75
C ASP A 43 14.41 -14.60 15.77
N TYR A 44 13.68 -13.68 16.39
CA TYR A 44 12.22 -13.69 16.39
C TYR A 44 11.67 -13.58 14.95
N LEU A 45 12.15 -12.62 14.17
CA LEU A 45 11.69 -12.40 12.79
C LEU A 45 12.04 -13.57 11.87
N LEU A 46 13.23 -14.16 12.02
CA LEU A 46 13.62 -15.38 11.30
C LEU A 46 12.70 -16.56 11.65
N LYS A 47 12.37 -16.72 12.94
CA LYS A 47 11.44 -17.76 13.39
C LYS A 47 10.04 -17.56 12.82
N GLU A 48 9.52 -16.33 12.85
CA GLU A 48 8.20 -16.02 12.29
C GLU A 48 8.15 -16.21 10.77
N GLY A 49 9.15 -15.76 10.03
CA GLY A 49 9.22 -15.98 8.59
C GLY A 49 9.27 -17.48 8.24
N ARG A 50 10.08 -18.27 8.96
CA ARG A 50 10.11 -19.73 8.79
C ARG A 50 8.76 -20.39 9.11
N ASN A 51 8.05 -19.90 10.11
CA ASN A 51 6.70 -20.37 10.44
C ASN A 51 5.71 -20.07 9.31
N LEU A 52 5.76 -18.85 8.73
CA LEU A 52 4.96 -18.47 7.57
C LEU A 52 5.24 -19.37 6.37
N HIS A 53 6.51 -19.57 6.02
CA HIS A 53 6.88 -20.48 4.94
C HIS A 53 6.42 -21.91 5.20
N ARG A 54 6.67 -22.46 6.39
CA ARG A 54 6.23 -23.82 6.75
C ARG A 54 4.73 -24.00 6.65
N ALA A 55 3.97 -23.00 7.07
CA ALA A 55 2.51 -23.08 7.09
C ALA A 55 1.88 -22.87 5.71
N TYR A 56 2.48 -22.04 4.86
CA TYR A 56 1.76 -21.49 3.70
C TYR A 56 2.49 -21.59 2.35
N SER A 57 3.75 -22.03 2.29
CA SER A 57 4.48 -22.11 1.01
C SER A 57 3.94 -23.13 0.00
N ASN A 58 2.95 -23.92 0.38
CA ASN A 58 2.23 -24.82 -0.52
C ASN A 58 1.02 -24.18 -1.21
N HIS A 59 0.69 -22.94 -0.87
CA HIS A 59 -0.35 -22.19 -1.57
C HIS A 59 0.19 -21.56 -2.85
N ALA A 60 -0.47 -21.80 -3.98
CA ALA A 60 -0.08 -21.23 -5.28
C ALA A 60 -0.18 -19.69 -5.30
N SER A 61 -1.05 -19.12 -4.45
CA SER A 61 -1.21 -17.68 -4.28
C SER A 61 -0.05 -17.03 -3.53
N PHE A 62 0.69 -17.75 -2.68
CA PHE A 62 1.83 -17.21 -1.95
C PHE A 62 3.05 -17.13 -2.84
N VAL A 63 3.15 -16.09 -3.63
CA VAL A 63 4.23 -15.85 -4.60
C VAL A 63 5.28 -14.90 -4.06
N MET A 64 4.86 -13.87 -3.34
CA MET A 64 5.68 -12.75 -2.86
C MET A 64 5.80 -12.79 -1.34
N PHE A 65 6.96 -12.39 -0.82
CA PHE A 65 7.17 -12.24 0.62
C PHE A 65 7.85 -10.90 0.91
N GLY A 66 7.17 -10.04 1.69
CA GLY A 66 7.69 -8.77 2.16
C GLY A 66 8.15 -8.84 3.62
N LEU A 67 9.20 -8.09 3.98
CA LEU A 67 9.64 -8.06 5.38
C LEU A 67 8.77 -7.19 6.28
N GLY A 68 8.05 -6.20 5.71
CA GLY A 68 7.17 -5.33 6.48
C GLY A 68 6.88 -4.03 5.75
N ASN A 69 6.41 -3.01 6.49
CA ASN A 69 6.07 -1.71 5.94
C ASN A 69 6.92 -0.58 6.56
N GLU A 70 7.37 0.37 5.74
CA GLU A 70 8.17 1.53 6.16
C GLU A 70 9.40 1.15 7.00
N MET A 71 10.11 0.16 6.52
CA MET A 71 11.23 -0.46 7.22
C MET A 71 12.51 0.34 7.04
N SER A 72 13.43 0.18 8.01
CA SER A 72 14.80 0.67 7.96
C SER A 72 15.78 -0.36 8.52
N GLY A 73 17.11 -0.09 8.44
CA GLY A 73 18.14 -1.03 8.85
C GLY A 73 18.60 -1.92 7.70
N GLU A 74 19.34 -1.34 6.76
CA GLU A 74 19.77 -1.99 5.51
C GLU A 74 20.45 -3.35 5.72
N GLU A 75 21.37 -3.45 6.70
CA GLU A 75 22.11 -4.68 6.98
C GLU A 75 21.19 -5.78 7.54
N GLY A 76 20.29 -5.44 8.46
CA GLY A 76 19.31 -6.37 9.01
C GLY A 76 18.31 -6.86 7.96
N LEU A 77 17.80 -5.93 7.13
CA LEU A 77 16.92 -6.27 6.02
C LEU A 77 17.60 -7.19 5.00
N ALA A 78 18.84 -6.87 4.60
CA ALA A 78 19.59 -7.68 3.66
C ALA A 78 19.87 -9.09 4.21
N MET A 79 20.22 -9.20 5.49
CA MET A 79 20.45 -10.48 6.18
C MET A 79 19.20 -11.35 6.17
N LEU A 80 18.02 -10.77 6.50
CA LEU A 80 16.75 -11.51 6.50
C LEU A 80 16.39 -12.01 5.09
N ILE A 81 16.46 -11.13 4.06
CA ILE A 81 16.19 -11.52 2.66
C ILE A 81 17.11 -12.66 2.23
N GLN A 82 18.42 -12.52 2.44
CA GLN A 82 19.39 -13.54 2.04
C GLN A 82 19.11 -14.87 2.71
N THR A 83 18.76 -14.84 4.00
CA THR A 83 18.45 -16.05 4.77
C THR A 83 17.21 -16.73 4.21
N PHE A 84 16.11 -16.02 4.04
CA PHE A 84 14.88 -16.61 3.50
C PHE A 84 15.04 -17.11 2.07
N LYS A 85 15.70 -16.36 1.19
CA LYS A 85 15.98 -16.80 -0.20
C LYS A 85 16.83 -18.07 -0.24
N LYS A 86 17.79 -18.22 0.66
CA LYS A 86 18.60 -19.43 0.76
C LYS A 86 17.81 -20.64 1.26
N GLU A 87 16.87 -20.40 2.17
CA GLU A 87 16.04 -21.45 2.78
C GLU A 87 14.87 -21.89 1.88
N ASP A 88 14.25 -20.92 1.17
CA ASP A 88 13.15 -21.18 0.24
C ASP A 88 13.21 -20.22 -0.98
N ASN A 89 13.66 -20.72 -2.10
CA ASN A 89 13.81 -19.96 -3.34
C ASN A 89 12.60 -20.05 -4.29
N ARG A 90 11.47 -20.56 -3.82
CA ARG A 90 10.23 -20.66 -4.62
C ARG A 90 9.45 -19.36 -4.66
N HIS A 91 9.73 -18.45 -3.74
CA HIS A 91 9.08 -17.14 -3.62
C HIS A 91 10.01 -16.04 -4.10
N ILE A 92 9.44 -14.87 -4.38
CA ILE A 92 10.19 -13.64 -4.61
C ILE A 92 10.11 -12.75 -3.36
N TYR A 93 11.17 -12.01 -3.10
CA TYR A 93 11.38 -11.31 -1.82
C TYR A 93 11.60 -9.81 -1.99
N SER A 94 11.00 -9.04 -1.08
CA SER A 94 11.23 -7.60 -0.94
C SER A 94 11.57 -7.26 0.52
N SER A 95 12.43 -6.27 0.72
CA SER A 95 12.78 -5.78 2.06
C SER A 95 11.63 -5.12 2.80
N GLY A 96 10.55 -4.84 2.10
CA GLY A 96 9.33 -4.25 2.64
C GLY A 96 8.73 -3.22 1.71
N SER A 97 7.56 -2.75 2.09
CA SER A 97 6.80 -1.77 1.33
C SER A 97 7.09 -0.36 1.84
N ASN A 98 7.23 0.61 0.92
CA ASN A 98 7.47 2.02 1.24
C ASN A 98 8.67 2.28 2.17
N ASN A 99 9.71 1.46 2.11
CA ASN A 99 10.90 1.67 2.91
C ASN A 99 11.48 3.05 2.62
N TYR A 100 11.63 3.87 3.67
CA TYR A 100 11.99 5.29 3.55
C TYR A 100 11.11 6.05 2.54
N LEU A 101 9.86 5.65 2.41
CA LEU A 101 8.91 6.20 1.43
C LEU A 101 9.44 6.14 -0.02
N GLY A 102 10.30 5.18 -0.33
CA GLY A 102 10.87 4.96 -1.65
C GLY A 102 12.04 5.88 -2.02
N PHE A 103 12.48 6.75 -1.14
CA PHE A 103 13.55 7.70 -1.43
C PHE A 103 14.93 7.05 -1.61
N LYS A 104 15.15 5.91 -1.01
CA LYS A 104 16.43 5.21 -1.09
C LYS A 104 16.49 4.14 -2.18
N GLY A 105 15.39 3.96 -2.91
CA GLY A 105 15.30 2.92 -3.92
C GLY A 105 15.26 1.52 -3.31
N LYS A 106 15.48 0.50 -4.15
CA LYS A 106 15.50 -0.89 -3.70
C LYS A 106 16.70 -1.18 -2.81
N GLN A 107 16.51 -2.14 -1.91
CA GLN A 107 17.57 -2.70 -1.09
C GLN A 107 18.35 -3.79 -1.84
N ALA A 108 19.51 -4.19 -1.29
CA ALA A 108 20.27 -5.28 -1.84
C ALA A 108 19.49 -6.61 -1.80
N ASN A 109 19.61 -7.40 -2.86
CA ASN A 109 19.02 -8.74 -3.00
C ASN A 109 17.49 -8.81 -3.11
N GLU A 110 16.79 -7.71 -3.28
CA GLU A 110 15.36 -7.72 -3.61
C GLU A 110 15.11 -8.25 -5.02
N ASP A 111 14.02 -8.99 -5.18
CA ASP A 111 13.55 -9.49 -6.46
C ASP A 111 12.55 -8.51 -7.11
N TYR A 112 11.89 -7.69 -6.30
CA TYR A 112 10.95 -6.65 -6.72
C TYR A 112 10.96 -5.53 -5.68
N PHE A 113 10.47 -4.36 -6.07
CA PHE A 113 10.42 -3.18 -5.21
C PHE A 113 9.00 -2.68 -5.05
N THR A 114 8.48 -2.69 -3.83
CA THR A 114 7.13 -2.25 -3.50
C THR A 114 7.18 -0.86 -2.89
N THR A 115 6.67 0.13 -3.59
CA THR A 115 6.78 1.53 -3.15
C THR A 115 5.71 2.43 -3.76
N CYS A 116 5.42 3.54 -3.09
CA CYS A 116 4.67 4.65 -3.67
C CYS A 116 5.57 5.69 -4.36
N ARG A 117 6.89 5.58 -4.21
CA ARG A 117 7.87 6.48 -4.80
C ARG A 117 9.13 5.73 -5.19
N VAL A 118 9.69 6.11 -6.33
CA VAL A 118 11.05 5.76 -6.75
C VAL A 118 11.82 7.05 -6.95
N GLY A 119 13.11 7.06 -6.65
CA GLY A 119 13.91 8.28 -6.75
C GLY A 119 14.88 8.39 -5.59
N ARG A 120 15.32 9.60 -5.30
CA ARG A 120 16.27 9.89 -4.23
C ARG A 120 15.61 10.67 -3.11
N GLU A 121 16.14 10.54 -1.91
CA GLU A 121 15.76 11.38 -0.79
C GLU A 121 15.92 12.87 -1.16
N GLY A 122 14.87 13.65 -0.94
CA GLY A 122 14.80 15.07 -1.29
C GLY A 122 14.33 15.38 -2.69
N ASP A 123 14.17 14.39 -3.57
CA ASP A 123 13.52 14.58 -4.86
C ASP A 123 12.04 14.94 -4.65
N LYS A 124 11.64 16.09 -5.20
CA LYS A 124 10.28 16.62 -5.06
C LYS A 124 9.53 16.72 -6.39
N GLN A 125 9.98 15.97 -7.36
CA GLN A 125 9.34 15.94 -8.66
C GLN A 125 8.22 14.88 -8.67
N PHE A 126 7.07 15.21 -9.25
CA PHE A 126 5.98 14.24 -9.38
C PHE A 126 6.37 12.99 -10.19
N ASN A 127 7.36 13.11 -11.06
CA ASN A 127 7.89 11.99 -11.84
C ASN A 127 8.72 10.98 -11.04
N THR A 128 8.89 11.17 -9.75
CA THR A 128 9.47 10.18 -8.84
C THR A 128 8.42 9.27 -8.21
N HIS A 129 7.14 9.54 -8.41
CA HIS A 129 6.05 8.79 -7.83
C HIS A 129 5.75 7.51 -8.62
N ALA A 130 5.43 6.46 -7.88
CA ALA A 130 4.96 5.18 -8.40
C ALA A 130 3.44 5.03 -8.28
N ARG A 131 2.74 6.11 -8.08
CA ARG A 131 1.27 6.21 -8.11
C ARG A 131 0.89 7.59 -8.65
N ALA A 132 -0.28 7.68 -9.26
CA ALA A 132 -0.70 8.85 -10.01
C ALA A 132 -1.01 10.06 -9.12
N SER A 133 -1.45 9.82 -7.88
CA SER A 133 -1.69 10.87 -6.90
C SER A 133 -1.61 10.32 -5.48
N PHE A 134 -1.34 11.19 -4.53
CA PHE A 134 -1.48 10.93 -3.12
C PHE A 134 -2.17 12.12 -2.46
N SER A 135 -3.38 11.90 -1.95
CA SER A 135 -4.34 12.97 -1.68
C SER A 135 -3.93 13.98 -0.61
N PHE A 136 -2.98 13.65 0.27
CA PHE A 136 -2.57 14.56 1.35
C PHE A 136 -1.06 14.65 1.57
N ALA A 137 -0.32 13.55 1.56
CA ALA A 137 1.11 13.57 1.91
C ALA A 137 1.96 14.21 0.83
N ASP A 138 1.61 13.97 -0.44
CA ASP A 138 2.32 14.45 -1.61
C ASP A 138 1.56 15.56 -2.34
N ALA A 139 0.67 16.29 -1.65
CA ALA A 139 -0.25 17.25 -2.29
C ALA A 139 0.47 18.34 -3.09
N TYR A 140 1.66 18.72 -2.70
CA TYR A 140 2.45 19.73 -3.39
C TYR A 140 3.25 19.15 -4.56
N ASP A 141 3.95 18.07 -4.32
CA ASP A 141 4.79 17.37 -5.31
C ASP A 141 4.05 16.19 -5.94
N GLY A 142 2.87 15.89 -5.44
CA GLY A 142 2.16 14.64 -5.65
C GLY A 142 1.99 14.28 -7.10
N GLY A 143 1.84 13.03 -7.40
CA GLY A 143 1.84 12.41 -8.71
C GLY A 143 1.14 13.14 -9.86
N TYR A 144 1.15 12.53 -11.02
CA TYR A 144 0.69 13.15 -12.27
C TYR A 144 -0.72 13.75 -12.20
N LEU A 145 -1.66 13.12 -11.49
CA LEU A 145 -3.04 13.59 -11.41
C LEU A 145 -3.24 14.88 -10.60
N ASN A 146 -2.21 15.30 -9.83
CA ASN A 146 -2.22 16.61 -9.17
C ASN A 146 -1.81 17.76 -10.12
N HIS A 147 -1.27 17.44 -11.28
CA HIS A 147 -0.70 18.41 -12.23
C HIS A 147 -1.33 18.37 -13.61
N THR A 148 -2.06 17.31 -13.94
CA THR A 148 -2.66 17.11 -15.26
C THR A 148 -3.94 16.29 -15.19
N TYR A 149 -4.71 16.36 -16.26
CA TYR A 149 -5.92 15.54 -16.38
C TYR A 149 -5.59 14.08 -16.73
N PRO A 150 -6.41 13.12 -16.27
CA PRO A 150 -6.30 11.74 -16.70
C PRO A 150 -6.29 11.61 -18.22
N ASN A 151 -5.38 10.79 -18.75
CA ASN A 151 -5.28 10.51 -20.18
C ASN A 151 -4.76 9.09 -20.42
N SER A 152 -4.79 8.64 -21.67
CA SER A 152 -4.40 7.28 -22.05
C SER A 152 -2.92 7.10 -22.43
N GLU A 153 -2.13 8.16 -22.35
CA GLU A 153 -0.72 8.17 -22.81
C GLU A 153 0.27 8.17 -21.65
N MET A 154 -0.14 8.69 -20.49
CA MET A 154 0.73 8.81 -19.32
C MET A 154 1.06 7.44 -18.72
N ASP A 155 2.30 7.30 -18.28
CA ASP A 155 2.82 6.17 -17.52
C ASP A 155 3.85 6.65 -16.47
N PHE A 156 4.44 5.72 -15.74
CA PHE A 156 5.47 6.02 -14.73
C PHE A 156 6.91 5.77 -15.21
N SER A 157 7.15 5.64 -16.52
CA SER A 157 8.49 5.32 -17.05
C SER A 157 9.56 6.31 -16.61
N SER A 158 9.20 7.61 -16.47
CA SER A 158 10.13 8.63 -16.01
C SER A 158 10.55 8.45 -14.54
N ALA A 159 9.74 7.79 -13.73
CA ALA A 159 10.05 7.48 -12.33
C ALA A 159 10.92 6.23 -12.18
N ASN A 160 10.97 5.35 -13.18
CA ASN A 160 11.61 4.03 -13.09
C ASN A 160 13.14 4.06 -13.31
N VAL A 161 13.74 5.22 -13.52
CA VAL A 161 15.15 5.34 -13.92
C VAL A 161 16.20 4.85 -12.92
N LEU A 162 15.80 4.64 -11.65
CA LEU A 162 16.70 4.25 -10.58
C LEU A 162 16.42 2.83 -10.04
N CYS A 163 15.54 2.08 -10.65
CA CYS A 163 15.17 0.75 -10.20
C CYS A 163 15.39 -0.28 -11.33
N ASP A 164 16.13 -1.33 -11.03
CA ASP A 164 16.53 -2.39 -11.97
C ASP A 164 15.77 -3.71 -11.71
N VAL A 165 14.74 -3.66 -10.88
CA VAL A 165 13.82 -4.77 -10.61
C VAL A 165 12.38 -4.31 -10.84
N PRO A 166 11.43 -5.23 -11.05
CA PRO A 166 10.04 -4.86 -11.20
C PRO A 166 9.52 -4.04 -10.02
N ILE A 167 8.79 -2.97 -10.31
CA ILE A 167 8.14 -2.13 -9.29
C ILE A 167 6.68 -2.54 -9.15
N ILE A 168 6.22 -2.61 -7.90
CA ILE A 168 4.81 -2.71 -7.56
C ILE A 168 4.41 -1.41 -6.88
N SER A 169 3.46 -0.68 -7.46
CA SER A 169 2.90 0.50 -6.84
C SER A 169 2.20 0.12 -5.55
N HIS A 170 2.55 0.78 -4.45
CA HIS A 170 2.04 0.47 -3.12
C HIS A 170 1.12 1.58 -2.62
N GLU A 171 0.12 1.18 -1.82
CA GLU A 171 -0.90 2.09 -1.31
C GLU A 171 -1.54 2.93 -2.42
N THR A 172 -1.73 2.30 -3.57
CA THR A 172 -2.31 2.95 -4.74
C THR A 172 -3.73 3.39 -4.43
N GLY A 173 -4.08 4.61 -4.82
CA GLY A 173 -5.40 5.17 -4.61
C GLY A 173 -5.45 6.13 -3.44
N GLN A 174 -6.22 5.80 -2.40
CA GLN A 174 -6.51 6.71 -1.27
C GLN A 174 -7.23 8.00 -1.73
N PHE A 175 -8.04 7.90 -2.76
CA PHE A 175 -8.84 9.00 -3.27
C PHE A 175 -10.11 9.16 -2.43
N GLN A 176 -10.09 10.11 -1.52
CA GLN A 176 -11.14 10.34 -0.53
C GLN A 176 -12.50 10.63 -1.15
N VAL A 177 -13.53 10.00 -0.60
CA VAL A 177 -14.93 10.28 -0.93
C VAL A 177 -15.55 11.14 0.18
N TYR A 178 -16.41 12.08 -0.19
CA TYR A 178 -17.10 12.91 0.78
C TYR A 178 -17.98 12.03 1.71
N PRO A 179 -17.98 12.27 3.04
CA PRO A 179 -18.60 11.37 4.00
C PRO A 179 -20.11 11.16 3.77
N ASN A 180 -20.55 9.92 3.90
CA ASN A 180 -21.95 9.60 4.08
C ASN A 180 -22.34 9.77 5.56
N TYR A 181 -23.08 10.83 5.90
CA TYR A 181 -23.45 11.09 7.30
C TYR A 181 -24.46 10.11 7.87
N GLU A 182 -25.12 9.28 7.06
CA GLU A 182 -25.96 8.19 7.55
C GLU A 182 -25.12 7.09 8.27
N GLU A 183 -23.83 6.99 7.98
CA GLU A 183 -22.91 6.09 8.65
C GLU A 183 -22.76 6.39 10.16
N ILE A 184 -22.98 7.64 10.59
CA ILE A 184 -22.90 8.06 12.01
C ILE A 184 -23.79 7.15 12.87
N LYS A 185 -24.95 6.75 12.38
CA LYS A 185 -25.93 5.92 13.10
C LYS A 185 -25.42 4.50 13.40
N LYS A 186 -24.42 4.03 12.66
CA LYS A 186 -23.83 2.69 12.83
C LYS A 186 -22.86 2.60 14.00
N TYR A 187 -22.38 3.75 14.49
CA TYR A 187 -21.43 3.81 15.61
C TYR A 187 -22.13 3.72 16.96
N THR A 188 -22.62 2.52 17.29
CA THR A 188 -23.38 2.26 18.52
C THR A 188 -22.53 1.82 19.71
N GLY A 189 -21.22 1.57 19.49
CA GLY A 189 -20.28 1.12 20.51
C GLY A 189 -19.48 2.24 21.17
N VAL A 190 -18.29 1.91 21.63
CA VAL A 190 -17.37 2.84 22.30
C VAL A 190 -16.71 3.83 21.33
N LEU A 191 -16.53 3.44 20.08
CA LEU A 191 -15.99 4.31 19.03
C LEU A 191 -17.05 5.32 18.59
N LYS A 192 -16.63 6.57 18.40
CA LYS A 192 -17.47 7.66 17.94
C LYS A 192 -16.92 8.21 16.62
N PRO A 193 -17.79 8.49 15.64
CA PRO A 193 -17.38 9.03 14.34
C PRO A 193 -17.14 10.55 14.40
N ARG A 194 -16.19 10.99 15.24
CA ARG A 194 -15.93 12.40 15.54
C ARG A 194 -15.64 13.26 14.32
N ASN A 195 -14.90 12.73 13.37
CA ASN A 195 -14.62 13.39 12.11
C ASN A 195 -15.92 13.62 11.31
N PHE A 196 -16.81 12.64 11.20
CA PHE A 196 -18.11 12.79 10.52
C PHE A 196 -19.01 13.79 11.20
N GLU A 197 -19.06 13.76 12.54
CA GLU A 197 -19.82 14.74 13.34
C GLU A 197 -19.32 16.17 13.08
N ILE A 198 -17.98 16.37 13.05
CA ILE A 198 -17.36 17.68 12.79
C ILE A 198 -17.63 18.14 11.35
N PHE A 199 -17.44 17.26 10.35
CA PHE A 199 -17.70 17.61 8.94
C PHE A 199 -19.17 17.92 8.70
N LYS A 200 -20.07 17.14 9.27
CA LYS A 200 -21.51 17.41 9.19
C LYS A 200 -21.84 18.77 9.76
N LYS A 201 -21.37 19.09 10.98
CA LYS A 201 -21.59 20.39 11.60
C LYS A 201 -21.07 21.55 10.73
N ARG A 202 -19.86 21.45 10.18
CA ARG A 202 -19.31 22.45 9.27
C ARG A 202 -20.17 22.65 8.02
N LEU A 203 -20.72 21.58 7.48
CA LEU A 203 -21.60 21.65 6.32
C LEU A 203 -22.96 22.31 6.66
N GLU A 204 -23.49 22.04 7.86
CA GLU A 204 -24.69 22.71 8.40
C GLU A 204 -24.45 24.21 8.60
N GLU A 205 -23.31 24.59 9.23
CA GLU A 205 -22.91 25.98 9.41
C GLU A 205 -22.71 26.74 8.09
N ALA A 206 -22.27 26.05 7.04
CA ALA A 206 -22.17 26.58 5.68
C ALA A 206 -23.52 26.66 4.93
N GLY A 207 -24.60 26.18 5.51
CA GLY A 207 -25.92 26.17 4.89
C GLY A 207 -26.08 25.19 3.72
N MET A 208 -25.20 24.20 3.60
CA MET A 208 -25.14 23.28 2.45
C MET A 208 -25.50 21.82 2.79
N ILE A 209 -26.08 21.57 3.94
CA ILE A 209 -26.35 20.19 4.40
C ILE A 209 -27.26 19.41 3.43
N ASN A 210 -28.15 20.08 2.74
CA ASN A 210 -29.02 19.50 1.72
C ASN A 210 -28.26 18.98 0.49
N LEU A 211 -27.00 19.40 0.28
CA LEU A 211 -26.14 18.96 -0.81
C LEU A 211 -25.20 17.81 -0.41
N ALA A 212 -25.26 17.31 0.84
CA ALA A 212 -24.35 16.28 1.35
C ALA A 212 -24.33 15.02 0.47
N TYR A 213 -25.50 14.56 0.03
CA TYR A 213 -25.62 13.41 -0.87
C TYR A 213 -25.00 13.68 -2.25
N ASP A 214 -25.20 14.85 -2.80
CA ASP A 214 -24.63 15.23 -4.11
C ASP A 214 -23.10 15.30 -4.02
N PHE A 215 -22.55 15.84 -2.93
CA PHE A 215 -21.11 15.87 -2.69
C PHE A 215 -20.52 14.48 -2.58
N MET A 216 -21.19 13.58 -1.85
CA MET A 216 -20.78 12.17 -1.75
C MET A 216 -20.77 11.51 -3.13
N MET A 217 -21.85 11.63 -3.88
CA MET A 217 -21.98 11.02 -5.21
C MET A 217 -20.99 11.59 -6.22
N ALA A 218 -20.77 12.91 -6.22
CA ALA A 218 -19.83 13.57 -7.12
C ALA A 218 -18.38 13.16 -6.81
N SER A 219 -17.99 13.19 -5.53
CA SER A 219 -16.64 12.79 -5.11
C SER A 219 -16.38 11.30 -5.34
N GLY A 220 -17.38 10.43 -5.12
CA GLY A 220 -17.27 9.00 -5.40
C GLY A 220 -17.06 8.71 -6.89
N LYS A 221 -17.81 9.37 -7.77
CA LYS A 221 -17.61 9.26 -9.23
C LYS A 221 -16.22 9.76 -9.64
N TRP A 222 -15.78 10.86 -9.06
CA TRP A 222 -14.43 11.39 -9.32
C TRP A 222 -13.35 10.41 -8.83
N SER A 223 -13.49 9.89 -7.61
CA SER A 223 -12.59 8.88 -7.05
C SER A 223 -12.47 7.66 -7.98
N ALA A 224 -13.57 7.13 -8.49
CA ALA A 224 -13.56 6.00 -9.43
C ALA A 224 -12.77 6.32 -10.72
N LEU A 225 -12.86 7.53 -11.24
CA LEU A 225 -12.06 7.96 -12.41
C LEU A 225 -10.57 8.07 -12.08
N LEU A 226 -10.22 8.54 -10.88
CA LEU A 226 -8.84 8.64 -10.44
C LEU A 226 -8.22 7.24 -10.20
N TYR A 227 -8.94 6.31 -9.57
CA TYR A 227 -8.52 4.91 -9.44
C TYR A 227 -8.28 4.26 -10.80
N ARG A 228 -9.20 4.45 -11.72
CA ARG A 228 -9.04 3.95 -13.09
C ARG A 228 -7.79 4.51 -13.74
N ALA A 229 -7.56 5.81 -13.68
CA ALA A 229 -6.40 6.45 -14.28
C ALA A 229 -5.09 5.93 -13.69
N ASP A 230 -5.02 5.80 -12.35
CA ASP A 230 -3.84 5.32 -11.65
C ASP A 230 -3.53 3.86 -12.00
N ILE A 231 -4.53 2.99 -11.97
CA ILE A 231 -4.38 1.58 -12.37
C ILE A 231 -3.94 1.46 -13.83
N GLU A 232 -4.56 2.22 -14.75
CA GLU A 232 -4.19 2.19 -16.16
C GLU A 232 -2.77 2.69 -16.40
N MET A 233 -2.31 3.70 -15.66
CA MET A 233 -0.92 4.18 -15.71
C MET A 233 0.05 3.07 -15.26
N ASN A 234 -0.25 2.39 -14.15
CA ASN A 234 0.53 1.25 -13.68
C ASN A 234 0.66 0.16 -14.76
N LEU A 235 -0.48 -0.24 -15.33
CA LEU A 235 -0.53 -1.31 -16.34
C LEU A 235 0.14 -0.93 -17.67
N ARG A 236 0.25 0.36 -17.98
CA ARG A 236 0.98 0.83 -19.16
C ARG A 236 2.48 0.96 -18.95
N THR A 237 2.93 1.07 -17.71
CA THR A 237 4.35 1.30 -17.41
C THR A 237 5.16 0.03 -17.69
N PRO A 238 6.11 0.04 -18.62
CA PRO A 238 6.97 -1.10 -18.88
C PRO A 238 7.75 -1.54 -17.64
N GLU A 239 7.94 -2.85 -17.50
CA GLU A 239 8.73 -3.46 -16.42
C GLU A 239 8.13 -3.33 -15.01
N TRP A 240 6.91 -2.78 -14.89
CA TRP A 240 6.21 -2.76 -13.61
C TRP A 240 5.43 -4.06 -13.40
N GLY A 241 5.45 -4.54 -12.15
CA GLY A 241 4.83 -5.81 -11.77
C GLY A 241 3.34 -5.68 -11.43
N GLY A 242 2.84 -4.47 -11.19
CA GLY A 242 1.45 -4.24 -10.82
C GLY A 242 1.24 -3.19 -9.74
N PHE A 243 0.15 -3.33 -8.99
CA PHE A 243 -0.24 -2.37 -7.96
C PHE A 243 -0.91 -3.07 -6.77
N GLN A 244 -0.88 -2.42 -5.62
CA GLN A 244 -1.57 -2.80 -4.40
C GLN A 244 -2.43 -1.62 -3.95
N LEU A 245 -3.74 -1.80 -3.88
CA LEU A 245 -4.67 -0.77 -3.43
C LEU A 245 -4.63 -0.62 -1.90
N LEU A 246 -4.73 0.58 -1.41
CA LEU A 246 -5.01 0.87 -0.02
C LEU A 246 -6.33 1.65 0.05
N ASP A 247 -7.35 1.06 0.58
CA ASP A 247 -7.51 -0.34 0.96
C ASP A 247 -8.88 -0.84 0.53
N LEU A 248 -9.19 -2.11 0.76
CA LEU A 248 -10.42 -2.74 0.30
C LEU A 248 -11.63 -2.35 1.13
N GLN A 249 -11.43 -1.95 2.39
CA GLN A 249 -12.52 -1.62 3.32
C GLN A 249 -12.05 -0.62 4.38
N ASP A 250 -13.00 0.13 4.92
CA ASP A 250 -12.75 1.05 6.03
C ASP A 250 -12.38 0.33 7.33
N TYR A 251 -11.49 0.94 8.11
CA TYR A 251 -11.25 0.58 9.49
C TYR A 251 -10.95 1.83 10.33
N PRO A 252 -11.07 1.74 11.67
CA PRO A 252 -10.85 2.90 12.53
C PRO A 252 -9.45 3.51 12.33
N GLY A 253 -9.42 4.78 11.96
CA GLY A 253 -8.19 5.55 11.75
C GLY A 253 -7.81 5.72 10.29
N GLN A 254 -8.36 4.92 9.38
CA GLN A 254 -8.12 5.07 7.95
C GLN A 254 -9.35 4.68 7.15
N GLY A 255 -9.89 5.61 6.39
CA GLY A 255 -11.01 5.36 5.51
C GLY A 255 -10.54 4.86 4.15
N SER A 256 -11.20 3.83 3.65
CA SER A 256 -11.14 3.42 2.25
C SER A 256 -11.93 4.40 1.39
N ALA A 257 -11.67 4.41 0.11
CA ALA A 257 -12.45 5.19 -0.86
C ALA A 257 -13.57 4.37 -1.55
N TYR A 258 -13.81 3.14 -1.11
CA TYR A 258 -14.83 2.26 -1.67
C TYR A 258 -16.19 2.43 -0.99
#